data_777bb3a197ed5c81f0b6641b1049e5b6
#
_entry.id   777bb3a197ed5c81f0b6641b1049e5b6
#
_cell.length_a   1.000
_cell.length_b   1.000
_cell.length_c   1.000
_cell.angle_alpha   90.00
_cell.angle_beta   90.00
_cell.angle_gamma   90.00
#
_symmetry.space_group_name_H-M   'P 1'
#
loop_
_entity.id
_entity.type
_entity.pdbx_description
1 polymer ?
#
loop_
_entity_poly.entity_id
_entity_poly.type
_entity_poly.pdbx_seq_one_letter_code
_entity_poly.pdbx_strand_id
1 'polypeptide(L)'
;MTTIKKTTQHAIATATKKISADSIIKNGNVLNVFDGSWSQQNIAIAGDKIVGIGDYHEAKHIIDATGKYIVPGFIDAHVHIESSNVTPQEMARILLLNGVTSIVTDPHEIANVAGVDGIRFMIKEGEKSQLDTYFMLPSSVPAVSFEHAGAILKAADLKPLYQEKTVIGLAEVMDYPAVFSGEEDMIQKITDALVSGGHVDGHGAGLTAEQVEIYMAAGIRTDHESTTEDEARARMLAGMNVFIREGTITRDTLNVIGAVTPLNSRRFSFCTDDKLISDLMTEGSINYSVKLAIEAGIAPEIAYQMASLNAAEAHQLTEIGAIAAGYQADIVILDSIEKVKIDTVIKRGQVVVVDGERDEALFNQQKATFKSPKIEQQVKKNDLVLPLVTGKVNVIGIQPNHVETDHLHLQVTPDNGEFKTDYQQDIVKMVVVERHHGTGCVGVGLVKGFELKEGAFATTVAHDSHNIVAVGTSDEAILKAIAHVTDIGGGIAMIDGNLSVLADLPLPIAGLLSDQPYEIVNDQLKGLHTAFESISTARGFDPMLTLSFLTLPVIPALKLTDQGYYDFYSAAFIQVEQSK
;
A
#
# COMPACT_ATOMS: atom_id res chain seq x y z
N MET A 1 -6.08 31.72 -15.85
CA MET A 1 -6.15 33.03 -15.13
C MET A 1 -7.58 33.52 -14.85
N THR A 2 -8.52 33.48 -15.79
CA THR A 2 -9.90 33.94 -15.57
C THR A 2 -10.68 33.14 -14.52
N THR A 3 -10.50 31.84 -14.46
CA THR A 3 -11.20 30.96 -13.51
C THR A 3 -10.73 31.20 -12.07
N ILE A 4 -9.42 31.15 -11.80
CA ILE A 4 -8.83 31.37 -10.46
C ILE A 4 -9.28 32.74 -9.89
N LYS A 5 -9.23 33.82 -10.71
CA LYS A 5 -9.66 35.15 -10.28
C LYS A 5 -11.13 35.16 -9.82
N LYS A 6 -12.02 34.48 -10.57
CA LYS A 6 -13.45 34.42 -10.23
C LYS A 6 -13.68 33.64 -8.94
N THR A 7 -13.01 32.48 -8.80
CA THR A 7 -13.09 31.65 -7.58
C THR A 7 -12.63 32.45 -6.36
N THR A 8 -11.48 33.14 -6.46
CA THR A 8 -10.95 33.98 -5.36
C THR A 8 -11.91 35.12 -5.01
N GLN A 9 -12.50 35.80 -6.01
CA GLN A 9 -13.48 36.84 -5.77
C GLN A 9 -14.74 36.31 -5.09
N HIS A 10 -15.22 35.12 -5.49
CA HIS A 10 -16.36 34.46 -4.86
C HIS A 10 -16.06 34.11 -3.40
N ALA A 11 -14.91 33.50 -3.12
CA ALA A 11 -14.47 33.19 -1.77
C ALA A 11 -14.41 34.44 -0.87
N ILE A 12 -13.79 35.53 -1.34
CA ILE A 12 -13.72 36.80 -0.59
C ILE A 12 -15.12 37.39 -0.35
N ALA A 13 -16.00 37.38 -1.34
CA ALA A 13 -17.36 37.91 -1.20
C ALA A 13 -18.18 37.12 -0.18
N THR A 14 -18.03 35.80 -0.15
CA THR A 14 -18.63 34.90 0.84
C THR A 14 -18.03 35.13 2.22
N ALA A 15 -16.70 35.14 2.34
CA ALA A 15 -16.00 35.39 3.62
C ALA A 15 -16.39 36.74 4.25
N THR A 16 -16.60 37.76 3.42
CA THR A 16 -17.04 39.09 3.87
C THR A 16 -18.56 39.20 4.04
N LYS A 17 -19.30 38.09 3.89
CA LYS A 17 -20.78 38.02 4.03
C LYS A 17 -21.54 38.94 3.06
N LYS A 18 -20.93 39.33 1.93
CA LYS A 18 -21.59 40.11 0.86
C LYS A 18 -22.52 39.26 0.02
N ILE A 19 -22.26 37.98 -0.01
CA ILE A 19 -23.10 36.93 -0.62
C ILE A 19 -23.22 35.77 0.34
N SER A 20 -24.29 34.97 0.22
CA SER A 20 -24.48 33.74 0.99
C SER A 20 -23.43 32.68 0.59
N ALA A 21 -23.07 31.84 1.53
CA ALA A 21 -22.20 30.67 1.28
C ALA A 21 -22.88 29.65 0.34
N ASP A 22 -22.10 28.80 -0.31
CA ASP A 22 -22.66 27.65 -1.03
C ASP A 22 -23.17 26.63 -0.03
N SER A 23 -22.38 26.32 0.99
CA SER A 23 -22.81 25.45 2.10
C SER A 23 -22.34 25.99 3.45
N ILE A 24 -23.10 25.69 4.51
CA ILE A 24 -22.70 25.91 5.91
C ILE A 24 -22.93 24.65 6.69
N ILE A 25 -21.89 24.22 7.44
CA ILE A 25 -22.03 23.22 8.49
C ILE A 25 -22.28 23.96 9.79
N LYS A 26 -23.38 23.64 10.49
CA LYS A 26 -23.81 24.36 11.70
C LYS A 26 -23.75 23.48 12.95
N ASN A 27 -23.56 24.14 14.09
CA ASN A 27 -23.74 23.60 15.43
C ASN A 27 -22.79 22.47 15.84
N GLY A 28 -21.82 22.12 15.01
CA GLY A 28 -20.87 21.05 15.29
C GLY A 28 -19.73 21.49 16.21
N ASN A 29 -19.14 20.53 16.92
CA ASN A 29 -17.94 20.74 17.70
C ASN A 29 -16.72 20.55 16.80
N VAL A 30 -16.05 21.62 16.40
CA VAL A 30 -14.99 21.68 15.39
C VAL A 30 -13.64 21.55 16.06
N LEU A 31 -12.79 20.61 15.58
CA LEU A 31 -11.40 20.49 15.97
C LEU A 31 -10.54 21.53 15.23
N ASN A 32 -9.83 22.34 15.98
CA ASN A 32 -8.72 23.11 15.48
C ASN A 32 -7.43 22.30 15.61
N VAL A 33 -6.94 21.72 14.52
CA VAL A 33 -5.73 20.87 14.52
C VAL A 33 -4.43 21.66 14.73
N PHE A 34 -4.45 22.99 14.74
CA PHE A 34 -3.26 23.80 14.99
C PHE A 34 -2.91 23.89 16.49
N ASP A 35 -3.92 23.86 17.38
CA ASP A 35 -3.75 23.97 18.83
C ASP A 35 -4.44 22.86 19.64
N GLY A 36 -5.15 21.95 18.97
CA GLY A 36 -5.89 20.85 19.60
C GLY A 36 -7.19 21.25 20.28
N SER A 37 -7.66 22.48 20.12
CA SER A 37 -8.88 22.95 20.79
C SER A 37 -10.15 22.52 20.06
N TRP A 38 -11.21 22.25 20.83
CA TRP A 38 -12.55 21.99 20.34
C TRP A 38 -13.45 23.19 20.59
N SER A 39 -14.23 23.59 19.59
CA SER A 39 -15.18 24.71 19.75
C SER A 39 -16.43 24.52 18.92
N GLN A 40 -17.59 24.92 19.46
CA GLN A 40 -18.83 24.90 18.71
C GLN A 40 -18.86 26.07 17.73
N GLN A 41 -18.76 25.80 16.44
CA GLN A 41 -18.63 26.78 15.38
C GLN A 41 -19.44 26.40 14.14
N ASN A 42 -19.78 27.40 13.31
CA ASN A 42 -20.27 27.16 11.96
C ASN A 42 -19.10 27.28 10.96
N ILE A 43 -19.12 26.45 9.92
CA ILE A 43 -18.11 26.45 8.86
C ILE A 43 -18.78 26.87 7.56
N ALA A 44 -18.31 27.95 6.94
CA ALA A 44 -18.80 28.46 5.65
C ALA A 44 -17.90 27.96 4.51
N ILE A 45 -18.53 27.44 3.46
CA ILE A 45 -17.90 26.86 2.28
C ILE A 45 -18.34 27.61 1.02
N ALA A 46 -17.39 27.92 0.14
CA ALA A 46 -17.63 28.47 -1.18
C ALA A 46 -16.83 27.67 -2.23
N GLY A 47 -17.54 26.99 -3.12
CA GLY A 47 -16.96 26.05 -4.05
C GLY A 47 -16.27 24.89 -3.29
N ASP A 48 -14.99 24.70 -3.55
CA ASP A 48 -14.14 23.65 -2.93
C ASP A 48 -13.37 24.12 -1.68
N LYS A 49 -13.54 25.38 -1.24
CA LYS A 49 -12.77 25.97 -0.14
C LYS A 49 -13.60 26.32 1.07
N ILE A 50 -13.03 26.13 2.24
CA ILE A 50 -13.49 26.74 3.48
C ILE A 50 -13.18 28.23 3.40
N VAL A 51 -14.15 29.07 3.64
CA VAL A 51 -13.99 30.54 3.54
C VAL A 51 -14.11 31.25 4.87
N GLY A 52 -14.57 30.56 5.91
CA GLY A 52 -14.61 31.09 7.26
C GLY A 52 -15.21 30.14 8.27
N ILE A 53 -14.87 30.39 9.53
CA ILE A 53 -15.37 29.67 10.71
C ILE A 53 -15.96 30.72 11.65
N GLY A 54 -17.11 30.45 12.26
CA GLY A 54 -17.75 31.34 13.23
C GLY A 54 -19.15 31.78 12.81
N ASP A 55 -19.44 33.07 12.84
CA ASP A 55 -20.78 33.67 12.70
C ASP A 55 -21.23 33.72 11.23
N TYR A 56 -21.54 32.58 10.62
CA TYR A 56 -22.11 32.41 9.28
C TYR A 56 -23.48 31.75 9.39
N HIS A 57 -24.52 32.34 8.77
CA HIS A 57 -25.90 31.85 8.91
C HIS A 57 -26.62 31.62 7.57
N GLU A 58 -26.19 32.29 6.50
CA GLU A 58 -26.85 32.25 5.19
C GLU A 58 -26.07 31.40 4.18
N ALA A 59 -26.70 30.35 3.68
CA ALA A 59 -26.15 29.47 2.63
C ALA A 59 -27.27 28.91 1.76
N LYS A 60 -26.90 28.38 0.59
CA LYS A 60 -27.78 27.62 -0.28
C LYS A 60 -28.13 26.27 0.33
N HIS A 61 -27.13 25.65 0.98
CA HIS A 61 -27.27 24.36 1.64
C HIS A 61 -26.81 24.46 3.10
N ILE A 62 -27.56 23.82 4.00
CA ILE A 62 -27.24 23.78 5.43
C ILE A 62 -27.11 22.33 5.85
N ILE A 63 -25.98 22.00 6.48
CA ILE A 63 -25.70 20.71 7.09
C ILE A 63 -25.76 20.94 8.60
N ASP A 64 -26.68 20.25 9.30
CA ASP A 64 -26.80 20.35 10.75
C ASP A 64 -25.95 19.27 11.42
N ALA A 65 -24.91 19.69 12.12
CA ALA A 65 -24.00 18.84 12.88
C ALA A 65 -24.23 18.94 14.39
N THR A 66 -25.46 19.26 14.83
CA THR A 66 -25.82 19.35 16.26
C THR A 66 -25.50 18.05 16.98
N GLY A 67 -24.67 18.13 18.03
CA GLY A 67 -24.22 16.99 18.83
C GLY A 67 -23.12 16.14 18.19
N LYS A 68 -22.60 16.54 17.03
CA LYS A 68 -21.54 15.85 16.29
C LYS A 68 -20.21 16.58 16.40
N TYR A 69 -19.14 15.88 16.04
CA TYR A 69 -17.79 16.36 16.02
C TYR A 69 -17.31 16.51 14.57
N ILE A 70 -16.53 17.53 14.31
CA ILE A 70 -16.08 17.87 12.97
C ILE A 70 -14.55 17.91 12.96
N VAL A 71 -13.95 17.07 12.12
CA VAL A 71 -12.49 16.95 11.96
C VAL A 71 -12.12 17.10 10.49
N PRO A 72 -10.85 17.45 10.14
CA PRO A 72 -10.39 17.43 8.76
C PRO A 72 -10.52 16.03 8.14
N GLY A 73 -10.66 15.98 6.82
CA GLY A 73 -10.55 14.74 6.06
C GLY A 73 -9.21 14.04 6.33
N PHE A 74 -9.25 12.72 6.47
CA PHE A 74 -8.05 11.93 6.74
C PHE A 74 -7.18 11.82 5.50
N ILE A 75 -5.88 11.68 5.73
CA ILE A 75 -4.85 11.54 4.69
C ILE A 75 -4.08 10.26 4.98
N ASP A 76 -4.04 9.35 4.01
CA ASP A 76 -3.14 8.22 4.05
C ASP A 76 -1.77 8.67 3.54
N ALA A 77 -0.77 8.64 4.43
CA ALA A 77 0.52 9.25 4.14
C ALA A 77 1.41 8.39 3.22
N HIS A 78 1.13 7.08 3.10
CA HIS A 78 1.84 6.17 2.22
C HIS A 78 0.99 4.92 1.97
N VAL A 79 0.72 4.60 0.71
CA VAL A 79 -0.11 3.46 0.34
C VAL A 79 0.23 2.92 -1.05
N HIS A 80 0.16 1.59 -1.22
CA HIS A 80 0.18 0.93 -2.51
C HIS A 80 -1.26 0.56 -2.90
N ILE A 81 -1.81 1.28 -3.89
CA ILE A 81 -3.19 1.01 -4.37
C ILE A 81 -3.29 -0.42 -4.88
N GLU A 82 -2.24 -0.92 -5.51
CA GLU A 82 -2.16 -2.24 -6.13
C GLU A 82 -2.39 -3.37 -5.13
N SER A 83 -1.96 -3.22 -3.89
CA SER A 83 -2.16 -4.21 -2.82
C SER A 83 -3.64 -4.43 -2.47
N SER A 84 -4.51 -3.45 -2.78
CA SER A 84 -5.95 -3.64 -2.66
C SER A 84 -6.57 -4.51 -3.75
N ASN A 85 -5.81 -4.81 -4.82
CA ASN A 85 -6.22 -5.49 -6.05
C ASN A 85 -7.34 -4.80 -6.85
N VAL A 86 -7.64 -3.53 -6.56
CA VAL A 86 -8.65 -2.75 -7.29
C VAL A 86 -8.04 -1.48 -7.89
N THR A 87 -8.74 -0.87 -8.84
CA THR A 87 -8.29 0.37 -9.47
C THR A 87 -8.36 1.56 -8.52
N PRO A 88 -7.63 2.67 -8.81
CA PRO A 88 -7.72 3.90 -8.02
C PRO A 88 -9.16 4.42 -7.82
N GLN A 89 -10.02 4.29 -8.83
CA GLN A 89 -11.42 4.70 -8.75
C GLN A 89 -12.22 3.83 -7.75
N GLU A 90 -11.99 2.50 -7.77
CA GLU A 90 -12.67 1.58 -6.86
C GLU A 90 -12.14 1.71 -5.42
N MET A 91 -10.82 1.93 -5.25
CA MET A 91 -10.26 2.20 -3.93
C MET A 91 -10.81 3.50 -3.33
N ALA A 92 -10.98 4.55 -4.14
CA ALA A 92 -11.58 5.80 -3.68
C ALA A 92 -12.99 5.61 -3.10
N ARG A 93 -13.78 4.71 -3.65
CA ARG A 93 -15.15 4.42 -3.18
C ARG A 93 -15.16 3.88 -1.74
N ILE A 94 -14.19 3.06 -1.36
CA ILE A 94 -14.11 2.53 0.00
C ILE A 94 -13.39 3.49 0.97
N LEU A 95 -12.34 4.16 0.50
CA LEU A 95 -11.60 5.09 1.34
C LEU A 95 -12.43 6.28 1.81
N LEU A 96 -13.29 6.84 0.95
CA LEU A 96 -14.20 7.92 1.32
C LEU A 96 -15.22 7.49 2.39
N LEU A 97 -15.69 6.23 2.40
CA LEU A 97 -16.52 5.68 3.49
C LEU A 97 -15.76 5.70 4.82
N ASN A 98 -14.45 5.56 4.79
CA ASN A 98 -13.56 5.57 5.93
C ASN A 98 -13.03 6.97 6.28
N GLY A 99 -13.58 8.05 5.69
CA GLY A 99 -13.20 9.43 5.95
C GLY A 99 -11.85 9.86 5.35
N VAL A 100 -11.19 8.98 4.60
CA VAL A 100 -9.96 9.32 3.87
C VAL A 100 -10.33 10.11 2.64
N THR A 101 -9.83 11.34 2.54
CA THR A 101 -10.12 12.27 1.44
C THR A 101 -8.94 12.47 0.52
N SER A 102 -7.75 12.09 0.95
CA SER A 102 -6.50 12.19 0.19
C SER A 102 -5.58 11.03 0.51
N ILE A 103 -4.81 10.60 -0.49
CA ILE A 103 -3.76 9.58 -0.32
C ILE A 103 -2.47 10.03 -1.01
N VAL A 104 -1.34 9.56 -0.48
CA VAL A 104 -0.04 9.63 -1.14
C VAL A 104 0.36 8.21 -1.50
N THR A 105 0.49 7.92 -2.80
CA THR A 105 0.69 6.57 -3.31
C THR A 105 1.97 6.43 -4.11
N ASP A 106 2.62 5.28 -3.97
CA ASP A 106 3.73 4.83 -4.79
C ASP A 106 3.27 3.73 -5.75
N PRO A 107 3.22 3.95 -7.07
CA PRO A 107 2.82 2.95 -8.04
C PRO A 107 4.00 2.07 -8.51
N HIS A 108 4.93 1.68 -7.62
CA HIS A 108 6.09 0.89 -8.03
C HIS A 108 5.72 -0.53 -8.48
N GLU A 109 4.65 -1.08 -7.95
CA GLU A 109 4.14 -2.40 -8.29
C GLU A 109 3.81 -2.50 -9.79
N ILE A 110 2.89 -1.65 -10.26
CA ILE A 110 2.55 -1.63 -11.68
C ILE A 110 3.71 -1.14 -12.55
N ALA A 111 4.59 -0.31 -12.00
CA ALA A 111 5.79 0.14 -12.69
C ALA A 111 6.77 -1.01 -12.96
N ASN A 112 6.91 -1.96 -12.04
CA ASN A 112 7.72 -3.18 -12.22
C ASN A 112 7.18 -4.06 -13.37
N VAL A 113 5.89 -4.01 -13.67
CA VAL A 113 5.28 -4.78 -14.74
C VAL A 113 5.21 -4.03 -16.07
N ALA A 114 4.83 -2.75 -16.03
CA ALA A 114 4.45 -1.98 -17.21
C ALA A 114 5.21 -0.65 -17.37
N GLY A 115 6.21 -0.40 -16.54
CA GLY A 115 7.07 0.77 -16.62
C GLY A 115 6.29 2.09 -16.53
N VAL A 116 6.74 3.08 -17.28
CA VAL A 116 6.12 4.43 -17.33
C VAL A 116 4.65 4.38 -17.77
N ASP A 117 4.25 3.42 -18.61
CA ASP A 117 2.86 3.29 -19.04
C ASP A 117 1.95 2.87 -17.88
N GLY A 118 2.44 2.02 -16.97
CA GLY A 118 1.76 1.65 -15.72
C GLY A 118 1.57 2.86 -14.80
N ILE A 119 2.64 3.63 -14.57
CA ILE A 119 2.56 4.86 -13.76
C ILE A 119 1.54 5.85 -14.34
N ARG A 120 1.58 6.08 -15.66
CA ARG A 120 0.62 6.98 -16.34
C ARG A 120 -0.82 6.48 -16.26
N PHE A 121 -1.02 5.17 -16.27
CA PHE A 121 -2.35 4.59 -16.06
C PHE A 121 -2.86 4.93 -14.66
N MET A 122 -2.07 4.70 -13.62
CA MET A 122 -2.46 4.98 -12.23
C MET A 122 -2.77 6.47 -12.03
N ILE A 123 -1.94 7.38 -12.56
CA ILE A 123 -2.18 8.83 -12.50
C ILE A 123 -3.53 9.17 -13.14
N LYS A 124 -3.80 8.69 -14.36
CA LYS A 124 -5.06 8.98 -15.07
C LYS A 124 -6.29 8.42 -14.37
N GLU A 125 -6.19 7.23 -13.78
CA GLU A 125 -7.31 6.65 -13.03
C GLU A 125 -7.52 7.37 -11.69
N GLY A 126 -6.44 7.80 -11.03
CA GLY A 126 -6.50 8.65 -9.83
C GLY A 126 -7.18 10.00 -10.12
N GLU A 127 -6.84 10.66 -11.23
CA GLU A 127 -7.46 11.94 -11.63
C GLU A 127 -8.98 11.85 -11.92
N LYS A 128 -9.46 10.65 -12.27
CA LYS A 128 -10.90 10.41 -12.49
C LYS A 128 -11.67 10.13 -11.20
N SER A 129 -10.96 9.81 -10.12
CA SER A 129 -11.56 9.48 -8.83
C SER A 129 -12.07 10.71 -8.09
N GLN A 130 -12.94 10.51 -7.10
CA GLN A 130 -13.36 11.58 -6.19
C GLN A 130 -12.33 11.86 -5.09
N LEU A 131 -11.31 11.02 -4.96
CA LEU A 131 -10.23 11.15 -3.98
C LEU A 131 -9.12 12.05 -4.54
N ASP A 132 -8.44 12.82 -3.68
CA ASP A 132 -7.18 13.42 -4.07
C ASP A 132 -6.07 12.36 -3.98
N THR A 133 -5.55 11.97 -5.13
CA THR A 133 -4.47 10.99 -5.23
C THR A 133 -3.19 11.70 -5.64
N TYR A 134 -2.23 11.73 -4.72
CA TYR A 134 -0.89 12.27 -4.96
C TYR A 134 0.06 11.11 -5.23
N PHE A 135 0.90 11.25 -6.24
CA PHE A 135 1.82 10.19 -6.69
C PHE A 135 3.26 10.55 -6.34
N MET A 136 3.94 9.59 -5.75
CA MET A 136 5.39 9.58 -5.63
C MET A 136 5.95 8.68 -6.73
N LEU A 137 7.00 9.09 -7.44
CA LEU A 137 7.58 8.27 -8.51
C LEU A 137 8.46 7.17 -7.92
N PRO A 138 8.36 5.92 -8.42
CA PRO A 138 9.14 4.80 -7.89
C PRO A 138 10.65 5.02 -7.92
N SER A 139 11.32 4.78 -6.80
CA SER A 139 12.78 4.90 -6.70
C SER A 139 13.52 3.71 -7.29
N SER A 140 12.95 2.51 -7.12
CA SER A 140 13.63 1.23 -7.36
C SER A 140 12.74 0.31 -8.22
N VAL A 141 12.95 0.34 -9.54
CA VAL A 141 12.29 -0.53 -10.51
C VAL A 141 13.36 -1.11 -11.45
N PRO A 142 13.70 -2.39 -11.29
CA PRO A 142 13.31 -3.30 -10.21
C PRO A 142 13.96 -2.95 -8.85
N ALA A 143 13.48 -3.59 -7.78
CA ALA A 143 14.04 -3.44 -6.43
C ALA A 143 15.51 -3.87 -6.37
N VAL A 144 15.87 -4.91 -7.10
CA VAL A 144 17.24 -5.42 -7.23
C VAL A 144 17.60 -5.71 -8.69
N SER A 145 18.85 -5.51 -9.05
CA SER A 145 19.32 -5.63 -10.45
C SER A 145 19.41 -7.06 -10.99
N PHE A 146 19.31 -8.08 -10.14
CA PHE A 146 19.46 -9.49 -10.54
C PHE A 146 18.13 -10.20 -10.81
N GLU A 147 16.98 -9.60 -10.50
CA GLU A 147 15.67 -10.13 -10.86
C GLU A 147 15.22 -9.68 -12.26
N HIS A 148 14.42 -10.52 -12.92
CA HIS A 148 13.70 -10.09 -14.10
C HIS A 148 12.38 -9.42 -13.69
N ALA A 149 12.24 -8.14 -14.02
CA ALA A 149 10.99 -7.39 -13.93
C ALA A 149 10.54 -6.94 -15.33
N GLY A 150 9.31 -6.47 -15.46
CA GLY A 150 8.76 -6.01 -16.74
C GLY A 150 9.40 -4.71 -17.26
N ALA A 151 10.03 -3.93 -16.37
CA ALA A 151 10.70 -2.70 -16.73
C ALA A 151 11.95 -2.44 -15.87
N ILE A 152 12.83 -1.58 -16.39
CA ILE A 152 13.94 -0.97 -15.65
C ILE A 152 13.78 0.54 -15.81
N LEU A 153 13.55 1.26 -14.70
CA LEU A 153 13.33 2.70 -14.72
C LEU A 153 14.52 3.46 -14.12
N LYS A 154 15.11 4.29 -14.94
CA LYS A 154 16.18 5.19 -14.55
C LYS A 154 15.67 6.61 -14.32
N ALA A 155 16.50 7.49 -13.76
CA ALA A 155 16.18 8.89 -13.53
C ALA A 155 15.65 9.58 -14.81
N ALA A 156 16.25 9.30 -15.96
CA ALA A 156 15.84 9.85 -17.25
C ALA A 156 14.41 9.47 -17.67
N ASP A 157 13.95 8.28 -17.29
CA ASP A 157 12.60 7.79 -17.61
C ASP A 157 11.54 8.45 -16.71
N LEU A 158 11.89 8.71 -15.46
CA LEU A 158 10.99 9.32 -14.45
C LEU A 158 10.90 10.85 -14.58
N LYS A 159 11.98 11.50 -14.96
CA LYS A 159 12.08 12.96 -15.03
C LYS A 159 10.92 13.67 -15.76
N PRO A 160 10.42 13.18 -16.91
CA PRO A 160 9.29 13.82 -17.58
C PRO A 160 7.97 13.79 -16.76
N LEU A 161 7.82 12.80 -15.84
CA LEU A 161 6.61 12.62 -15.04
C LEU A 161 6.47 13.68 -13.93
N TYR A 162 7.54 14.35 -13.51
CA TYR A 162 7.45 15.49 -12.58
C TYR A 162 6.70 16.70 -13.16
N GLN A 163 6.29 16.68 -14.44
CA GLN A 163 5.41 17.68 -15.01
C GLN A 163 3.91 17.40 -14.75
N GLU A 164 3.56 16.20 -14.32
CA GLU A 164 2.19 15.85 -13.93
C GLU A 164 1.87 16.53 -12.59
N LYS A 165 0.68 17.13 -12.49
CA LYS A 165 0.31 17.98 -11.32
C LYS A 165 0.16 17.20 -10.02
N THR A 166 -0.18 15.92 -10.12
CA THR A 166 -0.40 15.04 -8.98
C THR A 166 0.87 14.34 -8.54
N VAL A 167 1.98 14.48 -9.28
CA VAL A 167 3.29 13.94 -8.90
C VAL A 167 3.98 14.91 -7.95
N ILE A 168 4.26 14.47 -6.73
CA ILE A 168 4.76 15.31 -5.64
C ILE A 168 6.15 14.91 -5.13
N GLY A 169 6.78 13.87 -5.66
CA GLY A 169 8.12 13.49 -5.20
C GLY A 169 8.62 12.13 -5.72
N LEU A 170 9.66 11.66 -5.06
CA LEU A 170 10.23 10.32 -5.23
C LEU A 170 9.74 9.44 -4.08
N ALA A 171 9.19 8.29 -4.44
CA ALA A 171 8.68 7.29 -3.50
C ALA A 171 9.81 6.62 -2.72
N GLU A 172 9.43 5.75 -1.84
CA GLU A 172 10.30 5.04 -0.91
C GLU A 172 11.62 4.57 -1.53
N VAL A 173 12.72 5.08 -0.97
CA VAL A 173 14.06 4.70 -1.42
C VAL A 173 14.45 3.40 -0.72
N MET A 174 14.26 2.27 -1.43
CA MET A 174 14.51 0.92 -0.91
C MET A 174 15.97 0.49 -1.02
N ASP A 175 16.69 0.99 -2.02
CA ASP A 175 18.10 0.62 -2.26
C ASP A 175 19.06 1.47 -1.41
N TYR A 176 19.14 1.14 -0.09
CA TYR A 176 20.11 1.77 0.82
C TYR A 176 21.56 1.66 0.33
N PRO A 177 22.05 0.50 -0.18
CA PRO A 177 23.39 0.38 -0.74
C PRO A 177 23.71 1.41 -1.85
N ALA A 178 22.74 1.70 -2.74
CA ALA A 178 22.89 2.70 -3.78
C ALA A 178 23.04 4.12 -3.20
N VAL A 179 22.25 4.46 -2.17
CA VAL A 179 22.37 5.74 -1.46
C VAL A 179 23.73 5.83 -0.74
N PHE A 180 24.12 4.78 -0.01
CA PHE A 180 25.35 4.73 0.76
C PHE A 180 26.60 4.87 -0.13
N SER A 181 26.60 4.23 -1.30
CA SER A 181 27.71 4.32 -2.26
C SER A 181 27.70 5.59 -3.10
N GLY A 182 26.62 6.37 -3.07
CA GLY A 182 26.43 7.53 -3.93
C GLY A 182 26.24 7.15 -5.40
N GLU A 183 25.50 6.06 -5.67
CA GLU A 183 25.25 5.56 -7.02
C GLU A 183 24.58 6.65 -7.88
N GLU A 184 25.11 6.87 -9.10
CA GLU A 184 24.80 8.05 -9.92
C GLU A 184 23.30 8.15 -10.26
N ASP A 185 22.65 7.05 -10.65
CA ASP A 185 21.24 7.06 -11.05
C ASP A 185 20.31 7.32 -9.85
N MET A 186 20.58 6.69 -8.69
CA MET A 186 19.82 6.93 -7.46
C MET A 186 19.96 8.39 -6.99
N ILE A 187 21.17 8.91 -6.96
CA ILE A 187 21.39 10.31 -6.59
C ILE A 187 20.75 11.26 -7.60
N GLN A 188 20.71 10.90 -8.89
CA GLN A 188 20.01 11.69 -9.89
C GLN A 188 18.48 11.66 -9.68
N LYS A 189 17.87 10.51 -9.33
CA LYS A 189 16.45 10.39 -8.98
C LYS A 189 16.10 11.29 -7.80
N ILE A 190 16.88 11.21 -6.71
CA ILE A 190 16.69 12.07 -5.52
C ILE A 190 16.82 13.55 -5.91
N THR A 191 17.85 13.90 -6.70
CA THR A 191 18.09 15.28 -7.14
C THR A 191 16.95 15.81 -7.99
N ASP A 192 16.44 15.03 -8.96
CA ASP A 192 15.34 15.43 -9.83
C ASP A 192 14.05 15.67 -9.04
N ALA A 193 13.76 14.85 -8.02
CA ALA A 193 12.65 15.06 -7.10
C ALA A 193 12.78 16.38 -6.34
N LEU A 194 13.93 16.63 -5.70
CA LEU A 194 14.19 17.85 -4.93
C LEU A 194 14.16 19.12 -5.82
N VAL A 195 14.72 19.06 -7.04
CA VAL A 195 14.70 20.18 -8.00
C VAL A 195 13.27 20.46 -8.50
N SER A 196 12.42 19.46 -8.61
CA SER A 196 11.01 19.66 -8.93
C SER A 196 10.20 20.33 -7.80
N GLY A 197 10.80 20.52 -6.63
CA GLY A 197 10.15 21.02 -5.42
C GLY A 197 9.39 19.92 -4.65
N GLY A 198 9.64 18.67 -5.00
CA GLY A 198 8.98 17.52 -4.41
C GLY A 198 9.68 16.99 -3.16
N HIS A 199 9.10 15.96 -2.60
CA HIS A 199 9.52 15.24 -1.41
C HIS A 199 10.26 13.94 -1.78
N VAL A 200 11.07 13.39 -0.87
CA VAL A 200 11.71 12.08 -1.02
C VAL A 200 11.33 11.22 0.19
N ASP A 201 10.64 10.13 -0.07
CA ASP A 201 10.23 9.15 0.94
C ASP A 201 11.31 8.06 1.11
N GLY A 202 11.33 7.41 2.27
CA GLY A 202 12.29 6.38 2.64
C GLY A 202 11.64 5.06 2.98
N HIS A 203 12.43 4.01 2.82
CA HIS A 203 12.16 2.64 3.22
C HIS A 203 13.35 2.14 4.05
N GLY A 204 13.30 2.42 5.35
CA GLY A 204 14.43 2.23 6.26
C GLY A 204 14.36 0.93 7.06
N ALA A 205 13.82 -0.16 6.51
CA ALA A 205 13.72 -1.45 7.18
C ALA A 205 15.08 -1.90 7.74
N GLY A 206 15.16 -2.11 9.05
CA GLY A 206 16.37 -2.58 9.72
C GLY A 206 17.55 -1.61 9.75
N LEU A 207 17.40 -0.35 9.30
CA LEU A 207 18.48 0.64 9.32
C LEU A 207 18.82 1.06 10.76
N THR A 208 20.12 1.10 11.05
CA THR A 208 20.64 1.68 12.31
C THR A 208 20.49 3.20 12.33
N ALA A 209 20.59 3.82 13.52
CA ALA A 209 20.52 5.27 13.66
C ALA A 209 21.54 6.01 12.78
N GLU A 210 22.77 5.49 12.66
CA GLU A 210 23.82 6.05 11.79
C GLU A 210 23.44 5.97 10.30
N GLN A 211 22.80 4.87 9.88
CA GLN A 211 22.32 4.69 8.52
C GLN A 211 21.15 5.63 8.20
N VAL A 212 20.26 5.86 9.16
CA VAL A 212 19.18 6.86 9.06
C VAL A 212 19.74 8.27 8.85
N GLU A 213 20.85 8.63 9.51
CA GLU A 213 21.51 9.92 9.29
C GLU A 213 22.04 10.07 7.87
N ILE A 214 22.48 8.97 7.24
CA ILE A 214 22.90 8.97 5.82
C ILE A 214 21.70 9.24 4.91
N TYR A 215 20.54 8.62 5.18
CA TYR A 215 19.29 8.92 4.46
C TYR A 215 18.93 10.40 4.57
N MET A 216 18.97 10.94 5.79
CA MET A 216 18.69 12.37 6.02
C MET A 216 19.67 13.28 5.26
N ALA A 217 20.95 12.90 5.21
CA ALA A 217 21.95 13.65 4.46
C ALA A 217 21.70 13.62 2.94
N ALA A 218 21.14 12.52 2.42
CA ALA A 218 20.73 12.39 1.03
C ALA A 218 19.43 13.16 0.70
N GLY A 219 18.71 13.68 1.70
CA GLY A 219 17.46 14.42 1.51
C GLY A 219 16.18 13.59 1.69
N ILE A 220 16.30 12.32 2.10
CA ILE A 220 15.17 11.45 2.44
C ILE A 220 14.60 11.88 3.79
N ARG A 221 13.30 12.19 3.88
CA ARG A 221 12.71 12.93 5.02
C ARG A 221 11.62 12.18 5.78
N THR A 222 11.12 11.09 5.24
CA THR A 222 10.06 10.27 5.84
C THR A 222 10.48 8.81 5.87
N ASP A 223 9.85 8.02 6.72
CA ASP A 223 10.03 6.57 6.81
C ASP A 223 8.80 5.92 7.44
N HIS A 224 8.40 4.75 6.96
CA HIS A 224 7.25 3.98 7.45
C HIS A 224 7.62 2.57 7.96
N GLU A 225 8.91 2.22 7.97
CA GLU A 225 9.42 0.89 8.27
C GLU A 225 9.74 0.64 9.76
N SER A 226 9.33 1.54 10.65
CA SER A 226 9.53 1.33 12.09
C SER A 226 8.57 0.28 12.63
N THR A 227 9.10 -0.80 13.20
CA THR A 227 8.33 -1.88 13.85
C THR A 227 8.36 -1.81 15.39
N THR A 228 9.21 -0.95 15.95
CA THR A 228 9.38 -0.75 17.39
C THR A 228 9.40 0.74 17.75
N GLU A 229 9.09 1.04 19.05
CA GLU A 229 9.21 2.41 19.57
C GLU A 229 10.62 2.98 19.42
N ASP A 230 11.65 2.17 19.66
CA ASP A 230 13.05 2.62 19.63
C ASP A 230 13.48 2.99 18.21
N GLU A 231 13.07 2.22 17.20
CA GLU A 231 13.31 2.55 15.80
C GLU A 231 12.61 3.84 15.40
N ALA A 232 11.33 4.00 15.75
CA ALA A 232 10.58 5.21 15.49
C ALA A 232 11.21 6.45 16.16
N ARG A 233 11.68 6.30 17.42
CA ARG A 233 12.40 7.36 18.14
C ARG A 233 13.71 7.72 17.47
N ALA A 234 14.48 6.73 16.97
CA ALA A 234 15.75 6.98 16.29
C ALA A 234 15.53 7.81 15.03
N ARG A 235 14.54 7.47 14.21
CA ARG A 235 14.19 8.21 12.99
C ARG A 235 13.71 9.63 13.31
N MET A 236 12.80 9.76 14.28
CA MET A 236 12.31 11.06 14.71
C MET A 236 13.44 11.95 15.26
N LEU A 237 14.38 11.40 16.05
CA LEU A 237 15.52 12.14 16.58
C LEU A 237 16.51 12.56 15.49
N ALA A 238 16.66 11.78 14.42
CA ALA A 238 17.40 12.16 13.22
C ALA A 238 16.70 13.28 12.41
N GLY A 239 15.42 13.60 12.73
CA GLY A 239 14.65 14.67 12.10
C GLY A 239 13.68 14.21 11.01
N MET A 240 13.51 12.89 10.82
CA MET A 240 12.51 12.35 9.91
C MET A 240 11.08 12.55 10.44
N ASN A 241 10.10 12.55 9.53
CA ASN A 241 8.72 12.23 9.88
C ASN A 241 8.56 10.71 9.83
N VAL A 242 7.82 10.15 10.77
CA VAL A 242 7.55 8.72 10.87
C VAL A 242 6.09 8.46 10.54
N PHE A 243 5.85 7.61 9.56
CA PHE A 243 4.51 7.15 9.24
C PHE A 243 4.28 5.81 9.92
N ILE A 244 3.29 5.76 10.81
CA ILE A 244 2.94 4.55 11.58
C ILE A 244 2.03 3.71 10.72
N ARG A 245 2.46 2.50 10.41
CA ARG A 245 1.84 1.58 9.49
C ARG A 245 0.72 0.76 10.13
N GLU A 246 -0.41 0.59 9.41
CA GLU A 246 -1.47 -0.35 9.76
C GLU A 246 -2.03 -1.02 8.49
N GLY A 247 -1.22 -1.89 7.92
CA GLY A 247 -1.53 -2.69 6.73
C GLY A 247 -2.27 -3.99 7.06
N THR A 248 -2.25 -4.92 6.11
CA THR A 248 -2.81 -6.27 6.32
C THR A 248 -1.84 -7.17 7.09
N ILE A 249 -0.55 -7.17 6.72
CA ILE A 249 0.49 -7.95 7.40
C ILE A 249 1.25 -7.06 8.40
N THR A 250 1.66 -5.88 7.98
CA THR A 250 2.45 -4.93 8.76
C THR A 250 1.54 -4.11 9.68
N ARG A 251 1.25 -4.65 10.88
CA ARG A 251 0.34 -4.07 11.88
C ARG A 251 1.13 -3.43 13.02
N ASP A 252 1.79 -2.32 12.71
CA ASP A 252 2.80 -1.73 13.58
C ASP A 252 2.24 -0.68 14.55
N THR A 253 0.98 -0.24 14.40
CA THR A 253 0.42 0.85 15.22
C THR A 253 0.59 0.63 16.71
N LEU A 254 0.20 -0.52 17.24
CA LEU A 254 0.29 -0.78 18.68
C LEU A 254 1.74 -0.96 19.18
N ASN A 255 2.65 -1.37 18.31
CA ASN A 255 4.06 -1.57 18.63
C ASN A 255 4.86 -0.25 18.65
N VAL A 256 4.39 0.76 17.91
CA VAL A 256 5.13 2.00 17.64
C VAL A 256 4.51 3.20 18.36
N ILE A 257 3.19 3.20 18.60
CA ILE A 257 2.46 4.37 19.09
C ILE A 257 2.96 4.91 20.44
N GLY A 258 3.56 4.06 21.27
CA GLY A 258 4.19 4.49 22.54
C GLY A 258 5.39 5.42 22.37
N ALA A 259 5.94 5.55 21.15
CA ALA A 259 6.95 6.56 20.83
C ALA A 259 6.38 7.99 20.79
N VAL A 260 5.06 8.14 20.57
CA VAL A 260 4.38 9.42 20.40
C VAL A 260 4.13 10.09 21.77
N THR A 261 4.43 11.36 21.84
CA THR A 261 4.17 12.25 23.00
C THR A 261 3.57 13.56 22.51
N PRO A 262 2.91 14.35 23.38
CA PRO A 262 2.39 15.67 22.96
C PRO A 262 3.45 16.62 22.37
N LEU A 263 4.72 16.47 22.77
CA LEU A 263 5.80 17.34 22.29
C LEU A 263 6.34 16.94 20.90
N ASN A 264 6.31 15.66 20.56
CA ASN A 264 6.88 15.14 19.32
C ASN A 264 5.84 14.68 18.30
N SER A 265 4.55 14.67 18.65
CA SER A 265 3.44 14.16 17.81
C SER A 265 3.43 14.74 16.40
N ARG A 266 3.93 15.97 16.20
CA ARG A 266 4.04 16.63 14.87
C ARG A 266 4.99 15.93 13.89
N ARG A 267 5.76 14.95 14.37
CA ARG A 267 6.66 14.13 13.56
C ARG A 267 6.06 12.78 13.18
N PHE A 268 4.83 12.52 13.60
CA PHE A 268 4.18 11.24 13.35
C PHE A 268 2.88 11.43 12.54
N SER A 269 2.65 10.51 11.61
CA SER A 269 1.41 10.38 10.84
C SER A 269 1.05 8.89 10.73
N PHE A 270 -0.09 8.59 10.14
CA PHE A 270 -0.52 7.23 9.86
C PHE A 270 -0.43 6.93 8.37
N CYS A 271 -0.20 5.66 8.03
CA CYS A 271 -0.29 5.12 6.70
C CYS A 271 -0.85 3.70 6.71
N THR A 272 -1.30 3.21 5.56
CA THR A 272 -1.74 1.82 5.43
C THR A 272 -0.71 0.94 4.77
N ASP A 273 0.15 1.49 3.93
CA ASP A 273 1.12 0.71 3.15
C ASP A 273 0.39 -0.36 2.30
N ASP A 274 0.62 -1.64 2.53
CA ASP A 274 -0.06 -2.76 1.88
C ASP A 274 -1.32 -3.18 2.64
N LYS A 275 -2.49 -2.77 2.14
CA LYS A 275 -3.76 -3.14 2.76
C LYS A 275 -4.76 -3.70 1.75
N LEU A 276 -5.19 -4.95 1.98
CA LEU A 276 -6.17 -5.64 1.16
C LEU A 276 -7.56 -4.98 1.25
N ILE A 277 -8.33 -5.10 0.16
CA ILE A 277 -9.69 -4.56 0.13
C ILE A 277 -10.60 -5.19 1.21
N SER A 278 -10.38 -6.44 1.58
CA SER A 278 -11.11 -7.14 2.65
C SER A 278 -10.94 -6.44 4.01
N ASP A 279 -9.74 -5.99 4.33
CA ASP A 279 -9.44 -5.30 5.58
C ASP A 279 -9.92 -3.85 5.54
N LEU A 280 -9.79 -3.17 4.39
CA LEU A 280 -10.39 -1.85 4.19
C LEU A 280 -11.90 -1.85 4.44
N MET A 281 -12.61 -2.93 4.08
CA MET A 281 -14.04 -3.09 4.28
C MET A 281 -14.43 -3.47 5.72
N THR A 282 -13.60 -4.22 6.42
CA THR A 282 -13.95 -4.78 7.74
C THR A 282 -13.42 -3.96 8.91
N GLU A 283 -12.21 -3.43 8.79
CA GLU A 283 -11.51 -2.65 9.81
C GLU A 283 -11.59 -1.15 9.51
N GLY A 284 -11.40 -0.79 8.25
CA GLY A 284 -11.24 0.56 7.77
C GLY A 284 -9.80 0.86 7.29
N SER A 285 -9.49 2.12 7.14
CA SER A 285 -8.20 2.65 6.71
C SER A 285 -7.60 3.51 7.84
N ILE A 286 -7.24 4.77 7.59
CA ILE A 286 -6.69 5.70 8.59
C ILE A 286 -7.63 5.91 9.80
N ASN A 287 -8.94 5.82 9.62
CA ASN A 287 -9.90 5.83 10.73
C ASN A 287 -9.65 4.69 11.74
N TYR A 288 -9.18 3.54 11.26
CA TYR A 288 -8.82 2.41 12.12
C TYR A 288 -7.53 2.69 12.90
N SER A 289 -6.50 3.24 12.26
CA SER A 289 -5.26 3.66 12.92
C SER A 289 -5.52 4.73 13.99
N VAL A 290 -6.38 5.72 13.71
CA VAL A 290 -6.82 6.73 14.69
C VAL A 290 -7.49 6.07 15.89
N LYS A 291 -8.41 5.12 15.65
CA LYS A 291 -9.10 4.38 16.71
C LYS A 291 -8.11 3.62 17.59
N LEU A 292 -7.18 2.85 17.00
CA LEU A 292 -6.15 2.12 17.74
C LEU A 292 -5.27 3.05 18.59
N ALA A 293 -4.86 4.19 18.04
CA ALA A 293 -4.07 5.18 18.75
C ALA A 293 -4.81 5.75 19.97
N ILE A 294 -6.10 6.08 19.82
CA ILE A 294 -6.94 6.57 20.94
C ILE A 294 -7.12 5.47 21.99
N GLU A 295 -7.41 4.24 21.59
CA GLU A 295 -7.52 3.09 22.51
C GLU A 295 -6.20 2.80 23.25
N ALA A 296 -5.05 3.09 22.62
CA ALA A 296 -3.73 3.02 23.24
C ALA A 296 -3.38 4.23 24.16
N GLY A 297 -4.28 5.22 24.26
CA GLY A 297 -4.14 6.35 25.19
C GLY A 297 -3.63 7.66 24.57
N ILE A 298 -3.52 7.75 23.26
CA ILE A 298 -3.24 9.03 22.57
C ILE A 298 -4.50 9.90 22.67
N ALA A 299 -4.32 11.19 23.00
CA ALA A 299 -5.43 12.15 23.04
C ALA A 299 -6.08 12.27 21.65
N PRO A 300 -7.42 12.26 21.54
CA PRO A 300 -8.10 12.28 20.25
C PRO A 300 -7.65 13.40 19.33
N GLU A 301 -7.46 14.63 19.84
CA GLU A 301 -6.99 15.78 19.08
C GLU A 301 -5.60 15.56 18.45
N ILE A 302 -4.73 14.83 19.14
CA ILE A 302 -3.41 14.44 18.60
C ILE A 302 -3.57 13.37 17.51
N ALA A 303 -4.38 12.35 17.75
CA ALA A 303 -4.59 11.28 16.77
C ALA A 303 -5.21 11.82 15.46
N TYR A 304 -6.21 12.72 15.56
CA TYR A 304 -6.78 13.37 14.39
C TYR A 304 -5.80 14.32 13.68
N GLN A 305 -4.93 15.01 14.43
CA GLN A 305 -3.86 15.82 13.85
C GLN A 305 -2.86 14.95 13.07
N MET A 306 -2.48 13.79 13.62
CA MET A 306 -1.62 12.80 12.93
C MET A 306 -2.25 12.25 11.67
N ALA A 307 -3.56 12.05 11.67
CA ALA A 307 -4.33 11.54 10.53
C ALA A 307 -4.60 12.59 9.43
N SER A 308 -4.24 13.85 9.63
CA SER A 308 -4.59 14.93 8.71
C SER A 308 -3.45 15.93 8.50
N LEU A 309 -3.31 16.94 9.37
CA LEU A 309 -2.35 18.03 9.20
C LEU A 309 -0.91 17.55 9.12
N ASN A 310 -0.52 16.59 9.97
CA ASN A 310 0.86 16.11 9.99
C ASN A 310 1.25 15.40 8.68
N ALA A 311 0.35 14.56 8.14
CA ALA A 311 0.54 13.91 6.85
C ALA A 311 0.65 14.93 5.72
N ALA A 312 -0.23 15.95 5.72
CA ALA A 312 -0.19 17.02 4.75
C ALA A 312 1.13 17.81 4.80
N GLU A 313 1.57 18.20 6.00
CA GLU A 313 2.82 18.95 6.18
C GLU A 313 4.07 18.14 5.83
N ALA A 314 4.09 16.82 6.13
CA ALA A 314 5.19 15.94 5.78
C ALA A 314 5.40 15.88 4.26
N HIS A 315 4.31 15.89 3.49
CA HIS A 315 4.32 15.89 2.02
C HIS A 315 4.24 17.31 1.40
N GLN A 316 4.34 18.37 2.19
CA GLN A 316 4.27 19.78 1.74
C GLN A 316 2.93 20.16 1.06
N LEU A 317 1.85 19.45 1.40
CA LEU A 317 0.50 19.71 0.90
C LEU A 317 -0.17 20.80 1.75
N THR A 318 -0.01 22.05 1.34
CA THR A 318 -0.35 23.22 2.17
C THR A 318 -1.83 23.62 2.16
N GLU A 319 -2.65 23.00 1.31
CA GLU A 319 -4.05 23.37 1.12
C GLU A 319 -5.06 22.39 1.71
N ILE A 320 -4.60 21.30 2.34
CA ILE A 320 -5.42 20.23 2.92
C ILE A 320 -4.98 19.91 4.35
N GLY A 321 -5.74 19.08 5.05
CA GLY A 321 -5.39 18.56 6.39
C GLY A 321 -5.84 19.44 7.56
N ALA A 322 -6.54 20.58 7.32
CA ALA A 322 -7.06 21.42 8.39
C ALA A 322 -8.43 22.03 8.05
N ILE A 323 -9.21 22.35 9.08
CA ILE A 323 -10.44 23.14 8.95
C ILE A 323 -10.08 24.60 9.24
N ALA A 324 -9.76 25.35 8.18
CA ALA A 324 -9.40 26.75 8.27
C ALA A 324 -9.73 27.50 6.96
N ALA A 325 -9.91 28.81 7.02
CA ALA A 325 -10.14 29.60 5.83
C ALA A 325 -8.98 29.49 4.83
N GLY A 326 -9.29 29.21 3.57
CA GLY A 326 -8.32 28.98 2.50
C GLY A 326 -8.00 27.51 2.25
N TYR A 327 -8.24 26.62 3.22
CA TYR A 327 -8.07 25.18 3.06
C TYR A 327 -9.19 24.58 2.20
N GLN A 328 -8.89 23.48 1.56
CA GLN A 328 -9.88 22.69 0.84
C GLN A 328 -10.97 22.19 1.79
N ALA A 329 -12.20 22.19 1.36
CA ALA A 329 -13.33 21.76 2.18
C ALA A 329 -13.45 20.22 2.19
N ASP A 330 -12.45 19.56 2.77
CA ASP A 330 -12.38 18.14 3.05
C ASP A 330 -12.62 17.92 4.55
N ILE A 331 -13.80 17.40 4.88
CA ILE A 331 -14.31 17.43 6.25
C ILE A 331 -14.96 16.08 6.57
N VAL A 332 -14.69 15.56 7.76
CA VAL A 332 -15.37 14.39 8.31
C VAL A 332 -16.21 14.82 9.53
N ILE A 333 -17.48 14.45 9.51
CA ILE A 333 -18.40 14.64 10.64
C ILE A 333 -18.57 13.29 11.33
N LEU A 334 -18.38 13.26 12.65
CA LEU A 334 -18.36 12.06 13.47
C LEU A 334 -19.49 12.09 14.51
N ASP A 335 -20.11 10.92 14.74
CA ASP A 335 -21.00 10.70 15.88
C ASP A 335 -20.23 10.48 17.19
N SER A 336 -18.99 9.94 17.13
CA SER A 336 -18.12 9.69 18.29
C SER A 336 -16.67 9.86 17.90
N ILE A 337 -15.93 10.63 18.70
CA ILE A 337 -14.49 10.86 18.49
C ILE A 337 -13.65 9.67 18.92
N GLU A 338 -14.05 8.94 19.99
CA GLU A 338 -13.28 7.81 20.52
C GLU A 338 -13.47 6.55 19.63
N LYS A 339 -14.67 6.35 19.08
CA LYS A 339 -14.98 5.23 18.20
C LYS A 339 -14.71 5.51 16.74
N VAL A 340 -14.34 6.75 16.42
CA VAL A 340 -14.16 7.25 15.04
C VAL A 340 -15.36 6.88 14.15
N LYS A 341 -16.58 7.06 14.70
CA LYS A 341 -17.81 6.71 13.97
C LYS A 341 -18.17 7.80 12.98
N ILE A 342 -17.92 7.53 11.70
CA ILE A 342 -18.16 8.46 10.60
C ILE A 342 -19.66 8.51 10.30
N ASP A 343 -20.20 9.73 10.22
CA ASP A 343 -21.55 10.02 9.80
C ASP A 343 -21.58 10.61 8.39
N THR A 344 -20.82 11.68 8.16
CA THR A 344 -20.80 12.40 6.88
C THR A 344 -19.37 12.68 6.45
N VAL A 345 -19.10 12.54 5.16
CA VAL A 345 -17.85 12.96 4.54
C VAL A 345 -18.14 14.00 3.47
N ILE A 346 -17.42 15.10 3.56
CA ILE A 346 -17.46 16.18 2.59
C ILE A 346 -16.11 16.23 1.89
N LYS A 347 -16.14 16.12 0.57
CA LYS A 347 -14.97 16.17 -0.29
C LYS A 347 -15.07 17.37 -1.24
N ARG A 348 -14.09 18.28 -1.16
CA ARG A 348 -14.08 19.52 -1.95
C ARG A 348 -15.40 20.30 -1.86
N GLY A 349 -15.97 20.37 -0.65
CA GLY A 349 -17.22 21.06 -0.37
C GLY A 349 -18.50 20.32 -0.79
N GLN A 350 -18.39 19.15 -1.40
CA GLN A 350 -19.50 18.30 -1.79
C GLN A 350 -19.68 17.15 -0.78
N VAL A 351 -20.88 16.91 -0.33
CA VAL A 351 -21.21 15.76 0.51
C VAL A 351 -21.13 14.49 -0.35
N VAL A 352 -20.27 13.56 0.03
CA VAL A 352 -20.03 12.29 -0.70
C VAL A 352 -20.46 11.06 0.08
N VAL A 353 -20.58 11.17 1.41
CA VAL A 353 -21.07 10.12 2.32
C VAL A 353 -22.05 10.77 3.29
N VAL A 354 -23.20 10.11 3.55
CA VAL A 354 -24.18 10.48 4.57
C VAL A 354 -24.66 9.22 5.28
N ASP A 355 -24.75 9.26 6.61
CA ASP A 355 -25.15 8.11 7.43
C ASP A 355 -24.34 6.83 7.15
N GLY A 356 -23.07 6.99 6.79
CA GLY A 356 -22.16 5.88 6.41
C GLY A 356 -22.43 5.28 5.03
N GLU A 357 -23.29 5.87 4.21
CA GLU A 357 -23.59 5.44 2.83
C GLU A 357 -23.07 6.46 1.81
N ARG A 358 -22.52 5.97 0.71
CA ARG A 358 -22.05 6.82 -0.39
C ARG A 358 -23.19 7.30 -1.27
N ASP A 359 -23.06 8.48 -1.83
CA ASP A 359 -23.87 8.92 -2.98
C ASP A 359 -23.27 8.32 -4.27
N GLU A 360 -23.76 7.15 -4.68
CA GLU A 360 -23.27 6.44 -5.86
C GLU A 360 -23.36 7.24 -7.16
N ALA A 361 -24.21 8.28 -7.24
CA ALA A 361 -24.32 9.13 -8.41
C ALA A 361 -23.06 9.97 -8.66
N LEU A 362 -22.23 10.16 -7.63
CA LEU A 362 -20.98 10.93 -7.71
C LEU A 362 -19.79 10.11 -8.21
N PHE A 363 -19.92 8.78 -8.23
CA PHE A 363 -18.84 7.90 -8.61
C PHE A 363 -18.99 7.45 -10.05
N ASN A 364 -17.93 7.68 -10.84
CA ASN A 364 -17.89 7.23 -12.21
C ASN A 364 -17.71 5.71 -12.24
N GLN A 365 -18.63 5.01 -12.91
CA GLN A 365 -18.56 3.55 -13.07
C GLN A 365 -17.93 3.13 -14.40
N GLN A 366 -17.12 3.99 -15.03
CA GLN A 366 -16.45 3.60 -16.25
C GLN A 366 -15.36 2.57 -15.94
N LYS A 367 -15.48 1.41 -16.56
CA LYS A 367 -14.49 0.35 -16.45
C LYS A 367 -13.12 0.87 -16.88
N ALA A 368 -12.13 0.70 -16.01
CA ALA A 368 -10.76 1.02 -16.35
C ALA A 368 -10.26 0.15 -17.51
N THR A 369 -9.53 0.75 -18.42
CA THR A 369 -8.96 0.03 -19.56
C THR A 369 -7.47 0.28 -19.63
N PHE A 370 -6.72 -0.81 -19.58
CA PHE A 370 -5.27 -0.80 -19.69
C PHE A 370 -4.82 -1.90 -20.68
N LYS A 371 -3.87 -1.58 -21.53
CA LYS A 371 -3.26 -2.58 -22.40
C LYS A 371 -2.14 -3.27 -21.63
N SER A 372 -2.50 -4.27 -20.84
CA SER A 372 -1.54 -5.03 -20.04
C SER A 372 -0.46 -5.69 -20.90
N PRO A 373 0.79 -5.74 -20.43
CA PRO A 373 1.79 -6.63 -20.98
C PRO A 373 1.29 -8.07 -20.99
N LYS A 374 1.67 -8.81 -22.02
CA LYS A 374 1.31 -10.22 -22.13
C LYS A 374 2.15 -11.05 -21.16
N ILE A 375 1.54 -12.03 -20.52
CA ILE A 375 2.29 -13.02 -19.72
C ILE A 375 2.99 -14.00 -20.66
N GLU A 376 4.32 -14.04 -20.61
CA GLU A 376 5.15 -14.85 -21.51
C GLU A 376 5.96 -15.91 -20.77
N GLN A 377 5.30 -16.73 -19.94
CA GLN A 377 5.94 -17.84 -19.24
C GLN A 377 6.08 -19.09 -20.13
N GLN A 378 7.11 -19.91 -19.89
CA GLN A 378 7.43 -21.11 -20.63
C GLN A 378 7.76 -22.33 -19.74
N VAL A 379 7.30 -22.32 -18.48
CA VAL A 379 7.60 -23.36 -17.51
C VAL A 379 7.13 -24.75 -17.96
N LYS A 380 7.97 -25.77 -17.72
CA LYS A 380 7.71 -27.18 -18.01
C LYS A 380 7.92 -28.04 -16.78
N LYS A 381 7.40 -29.24 -16.77
CA LYS A 381 7.54 -30.19 -15.66
C LYS A 381 9.01 -30.41 -15.24
N ASN A 382 9.91 -30.51 -16.21
CA ASN A 382 11.34 -30.75 -15.93
C ASN A 382 12.01 -29.55 -15.23
N ASP A 383 11.49 -28.36 -15.36
CA ASP A 383 12.03 -27.14 -14.72
C ASP A 383 11.72 -27.12 -13.22
N LEU A 384 10.73 -27.92 -12.77
CA LEU A 384 10.34 -28.05 -11.38
C LEU A 384 11.08 -29.17 -10.64
N VAL A 385 11.88 -29.97 -11.34
CA VAL A 385 12.62 -31.08 -10.72
C VAL A 385 13.68 -30.50 -9.78
N LEU A 386 13.63 -30.92 -8.52
CA LEU A 386 14.61 -30.54 -7.49
C LEU A 386 15.43 -31.79 -7.07
N PRO A 387 16.61 -31.98 -7.66
CA PRO A 387 17.46 -33.13 -7.32
C PRO A 387 18.07 -32.98 -5.93
N LEU A 388 18.08 -34.04 -5.15
CA LEU A 388 18.68 -34.11 -3.82
C LEU A 388 19.56 -35.34 -3.67
N VAL A 389 20.74 -35.15 -3.08
CA VAL A 389 21.71 -36.21 -2.81
C VAL A 389 21.76 -36.57 -1.32
N THR A 390 21.88 -35.57 -0.47
CA THR A 390 21.99 -35.71 0.99
C THR A 390 20.68 -35.49 1.72
N GLY A 391 19.80 -34.70 1.11
CA GLY A 391 18.56 -34.26 1.71
C GLY A 391 18.72 -33.17 2.80
N LYS A 392 19.92 -32.61 2.99
CA LYS A 392 20.11 -31.44 3.84
C LYS A 392 19.75 -30.21 3.03
N VAL A 393 18.67 -29.51 3.40
CA VAL A 393 18.11 -28.47 2.59
C VAL A 393 17.98 -27.15 3.34
N ASN A 394 18.08 -26.05 2.58
CA ASN A 394 17.68 -24.72 2.98
C ASN A 394 16.18 -24.57 2.70
N VAL A 395 15.42 -24.04 3.65
CA VAL A 395 13.96 -23.92 3.57
C VAL A 395 13.56 -22.52 4.05
N ILE A 396 12.68 -21.86 3.31
CA ILE A 396 12.04 -20.62 3.79
C ILE A 396 11.02 -20.99 4.86
N GLY A 397 11.18 -20.48 6.08
CA GLY A 397 10.15 -20.55 7.12
C GLY A 397 9.30 -19.29 7.10
N ILE A 398 7.98 -19.42 6.92
CA ILE A 398 7.09 -18.26 7.02
C ILE A 398 6.88 -17.89 8.48
N GLN A 399 6.82 -16.57 8.73
CA GLN A 399 6.40 -15.99 10.01
C GLN A 399 5.01 -15.39 9.80
N PRO A 400 3.95 -15.92 10.42
CA PRO A 400 2.60 -15.39 10.24
C PRO A 400 2.51 -13.90 10.57
N ASN A 401 1.92 -13.10 9.68
CA ASN A 401 1.76 -11.65 9.81
C ASN A 401 3.08 -10.84 9.88
N HIS A 402 4.13 -11.39 9.27
CA HIS A 402 5.41 -10.72 9.08
C HIS A 402 5.86 -10.86 7.62
N VAL A 403 6.63 -9.90 7.14
CA VAL A 403 7.24 -9.95 5.80
C VAL A 403 8.62 -10.61 5.81
N GLU A 404 9.26 -10.66 6.98
CA GLU A 404 10.50 -11.39 7.22
C GLU A 404 10.26 -12.89 7.22
N THR A 405 11.31 -13.65 6.93
CA THR A 405 11.28 -15.11 6.90
C THR A 405 12.38 -15.70 7.77
N ASP A 406 12.24 -16.97 8.11
CA ASP A 406 13.32 -17.73 8.72
C ASP A 406 14.14 -18.47 7.64
N HIS A 407 15.46 -18.48 7.79
CA HIS A 407 16.33 -19.37 7.02
C HIS A 407 16.53 -20.68 7.79
N LEU A 408 15.73 -21.68 7.45
CA LEU A 408 15.75 -22.99 8.12
C LEU A 408 16.70 -23.96 7.44
N HIS A 409 17.42 -24.76 8.26
CA HIS A 409 18.26 -25.86 7.81
C HIS A 409 17.62 -27.18 8.25
N LEU A 410 17.04 -27.92 7.31
CA LEU A 410 16.25 -29.10 7.61
C LEU A 410 16.78 -30.34 6.89
N GLN A 411 16.37 -31.51 7.36
CA GLN A 411 16.68 -32.79 6.74
C GLN A 411 15.41 -33.38 6.15
N VAL A 412 15.38 -33.60 4.84
CA VAL A 412 14.31 -34.31 4.13
C VAL A 412 14.83 -35.65 3.58
N THR A 413 13.93 -36.57 3.30
CA THR A 413 14.27 -37.84 2.67
C THR A 413 14.04 -37.76 1.16
N PRO A 414 15.11 -37.81 0.33
CA PRO A 414 14.93 -37.84 -1.12
C PRO A 414 14.16 -39.07 -1.58
N ASP A 415 13.23 -38.89 -2.52
CA ASP A 415 12.56 -40.00 -3.20
C ASP A 415 13.12 -40.14 -4.63
N ASN A 416 13.78 -41.27 -4.91
CA ASN A 416 14.49 -41.51 -6.18
C ASN A 416 15.49 -40.37 -6.58
N GLY A 417 16.09 -39.72 -5.57
CA GLY A 417 17.05 -38.64 -5.79
C GLY A 417 16.43 -37.26 -6.04
N GLU A 418 15.17 -37.12 -5.78
CA GLU A 418 14.42 -35.85 -5.95
C GLU A 418 13.65 -35.49 -4.67
N PHE A 419 13.33 -34.19 -4.52
CA PHE A 419 12.43 -33.73 -3.46
C PHE A 419 10.99 -34.16 -3.74
N LYS A 420 10.32 -34.68 -2.72
CA LYS A 420 8.86 -34.79 -2.63
C LYS A 420 8.35 -34.11 -1.38
N THR A 421 7.12 -33.63 -1.43
CA THR A 421 6.44 -32.98 -0.32
C THR A 421 6.56 -33.78 0.97
N ASP A 422 7.09 -33.15 2.00
CA ASP A 422 7.19 -33.74 3.34
C ASP A 422 6.05 -33.21 4.23
N TYR A 423 4.93 -33.92 4.20
CA TYR A 423 3.73 -33.56 4.98
C TYR A 423 3.95 -33.60 6.51
N GLN A 424 4.95 -34.38 6.99
CA GLN A 424 5.20 -34.45 8.44
C GLN A 424 5.93 -33.23 8.96
N GLN A 425 6.80 -32.67 8.14
CA GLN A 425 7.53 -31.45 8.46
C GLN A 425 6.90 -30.19 7.88
N ASP A 426 5.77 -30.31 7.14
CA ASP A 426 5.15 -29.21 6.41
C ASP A 426 6.14 -28.53 5.46
N ILE A 427 6.83 -29.30 4.62
CA ILE A 427 7.75 -28.77 3.62
C ILE A 427 7.15 -29.03 2.24
N VAL A 428 6.88 -27.95 1.50
CA VAL A 428 6.33 -28.00 0.15
C VAL A 428 7.22 -27.26 -0.84
N LYS A 429 7.03 -27.53 -2.13
CA LYS A 429 7.76 -26.85 -3.20
C LYS A 429 7.18 -25.47 -3.44
N MET A 430 8.04 -24.48 -3.60
CA MET A 430 7.73 -23.12 -4.07
C MET A 430 8.49 -22.87 -5.38
N VAL A 431 7.86 -22.16 -6.30
CA VAL A 431 8.40 -21.90 -7.64
C VAL A 431 8.16 -20.45 -8.00
N VAL A 432 9.16 -19.79 -8.58
CA VAL A 432 9.03 -18.43 -9.17
C VAL A 432 9.36 -18.53 -10.65
N VAL A 433 8.42 -18.11 -11.50
CA VAL A 433 8.51 -18.22 -12.96
C VAL A 433 8.54 -16.83 -13.58
N GLU A 434 9.59 -16.53 -14.31
CA GLU A 434 9.68 -15.29 -15.10
C GLU A 434 8.51 -15.22 -16.11
N ARG A 435 7.80 -14.07 -16.14
CA ARG A 435 6.59 -13.89 -16.97
C ARG A 435 6.62 -12.71 -17.93
N HIS A 436 7.69 -11.91 -17.90
CA HIS A 436 7.73 -10.62 -18.61
C HIS A 436 8.37 -10.72 -19.99
N HIS A 437 9.41 -11.55 -20.13
CA HIS A 437 10.27 -11.60 -21.31
C HIS A 437 10.34 -12.98 -21.97
N GLY A 438 9.70 -13.99 -21.36
CA GLY A 438 9.74 -15.36 -21.87
C GLY A 438 11.15 -15.97 -21.85
N THR A 439 11.97 -15.59 -20.87
CA THR A 439 13.36 -16.08 -20.72
C THR A 439 13.41 -17.58 -20.41
N GLY A 440 12.34 -18.12 -19.83
CA GLY A 440 12.29 -19.48 -19.31
C GLY A 440 13.00 -19.65 -17.97
N CYS A 441 13.39 -18.55 -17.30
CA CYS A 441 13.95 -18.61 -15.94
C CYS A 441 12.91 -19.10 -14.93
N VAL A 442 13.31 -20.07 -14.10
CA VAL A 442 12.47 -20.69 -13.08
C VAL A 442 13.29 -20.93 -11.83
N GLY A 443 13.00 -20.21 -10.76
CA GLY A 443 13.53 -20.49 -9.43
C GLY A 443 12.70 -21.56 -8.74
N VAL A 444 13.36 -22.56 -8.15
CA VAL A 444 12.70 -23.63 -7.39
C VAL A 444 13.28 -23.65 -5.99
N GLY A 445 12.42 -23.66 -5.00
CA GLY A 445 12.78 -23.67 -3.59
C GLY A 445 11.80 -24.49 -2.75
N LEU A 446 12.02 -24.47 -1.45
CA LEU A 446 11.21 -25.14 -0.44
C LEU A 446 10.72 -24.13 0.58
N VAL A 447 9.48 -24.29 1.00
CA VAL A 447 8.86 -23.44 2.01
C VAL A 447 8.12 -24.28 3.05
N LYS A 448 8.10 -23.77 4.28
CA LYS A 448 7.41 -24.34 5.43
C LYS A 448 6.48 -23.30 6.05
N GLY A 449 5.27 -23.73 6.45
CA GLY A 449 4.31 -22.93 7.20
C GLY A 449 2.94 -22.75 6.52
N PHE A 450 2.77 -23.25 5.28
CA PHE A 450 1.46 -23.24 4.61
C PHE A 450 0.55 -24.42 4.99
N GLU A 451 1.08 -25.45 5.59
CA GLU A 451 0.35 -26.67 6.04
C GLU A 451 -0.59 -27.23 4.97
N LEU A 452 -0.14 -27.26 3.71
CA LEU A 452 -0.91 -27.80 2.59
C LEU A 452 -1.07 -29.32 2.71
N LYS A 453 -2.31 -29.80 2.59
CA LYS A 453 -2.64 -31.24 2.54
C LYS A 453 -2.64 -31.77 1.12
N GLU A 454 -3.02 -30.95 0.17
CA GLU A 454 -3.09 -31.26 -1.26
C GLU A 454 -3.11 -29.98 -2.10
N GLY A 455 -2.99 -30.12 -3.41
CA GLY A 455 -3.20 -29.03 -4.35
C GLY A 455 -2.05 -28.03 -4.41
N ALA A 456 -2.37 -26.84 -4.93
CA ALA A 456 -1.45 -25.73 -5.11
C ALA A 456 -2.18 -24.41 -5.22
N PHE A 457 -1.47 -23.30 -5.02
CA PHE A 457 -1.94 -21.99 -5.44
C PHE A 457 -0.82 -21.17 -6.07
N ALA A 458 -1.22 -20.25 -6.95
CA ALA A 458 -0.31 -19.37 -7.66
C ALA A 458 -0.87 -17.95 -7.72
N THR A 459 0.04 -16.97 -7.82
CA THR A 459 -0.32 -15.57 -8.01
C THR A 459 0.69 -14.86 -8.91
N THR A 460 0.21 -13.82 -9.60
CA THR A 460 1.05 -12.83 -10.31
C THR A 460 1.34 -11.60 -9.44
N VAL A 461 0.79 -11.53 -8.23
CA VAL A 461 1.16 -10.54 -7.21
C VAL A 461 2.33 -11.12 -6.41
N ALA A 462 3.53 -10.66 -6.69
CA ALA A 462 4.78 -11.19 -6.13
C ALA A 462 5.83 -10.08 -6.05
N HIS A 463 5.95 -9.48 -4.89
CA HIS A 463 6.77 -8.28 -4.65
C HIS A 463 8.25 -8.49 -4.98
N ASP A 464 8.94 -7.52 -5.66
CA ASP A 464 8.34 -6.41 -6.41
C ASP A 464 8.32 -6.69 -7.91
N SER A 465 9.04 -7.75 -8.36
CA SER A 465 9.19 -8.11 -9.77
C SER A 465 7.88 -8.58 -10.41
N HIS A 466 6.92 -9.03 -9.60
CA HIS A 466 5.64 -9.58 -10.01
C HIS A 466 5.75 -10.70 -11.04
N ASN A 467 6.76 -11.55 -10.89
CA ASN A 467 6.83 -12.84 -11.55
C ASN A 467 5.71 -13.75 -11.03
N ILE A 468 5.43 -14.87 -11.70
CA ILE A 468 4.45 -15.83 -11.17
C ILE A 468 5.10 -16.59 -10.02
N VAL A 469 4.52 -16.51 -8.83
CA VAL A 469 4.91 -17.36 -7.70
C VAL A 469 3.84 -18.42 -7.46
N ALA A 470 4.27 -19.65 -7.21
CA ALA A 470 3.38 -20.77 -6.91
C ALA A 470 3.95 -21.63 -5.79
N VAL A 471 3.05 -22.21 -5.00
CA VAL A 471 3.38 -23.19 -3.96
C VAL A 471 2.42 -24.37 -4.04
N GLY A 472 2.91 -25.59 -3.82
CA GLY A 472 2.02 -26.74 -3.90
C GLY A 472 2.66 -28.06 -3.50
N THR A 473 1.80 -29.07 -3.39
CA THR A 473 2.15 -30.41 -2.93
C THR A 473 2.61 -31.36 -4.05
N SER A 474 2.38 -30.98 -5.32
CA SER A 474 2.83 -31.73 -6.49
C SER A 474 3.16 -30.80 -7.67
N ASP A 475 4.07 -31.24 -8.54
CA ASP A 475 4.45 -30.48 -9.74
C ASP A 475 3.26 -30.29 -10.69
N GLU A 476 2.38 -31.28 -10.79
CA GLU A 476 1.16 -31.20 -11.61
C GLU A 476 0.20 -30.11 -11.11
N ALA A 477 -0.01 -30.00 -9.79
CA ALA A 477 -0.87 -28.97 -9.21
C ALA A 477 -0.24 -27.58 -9.37
N ILE A 478 1.08 -27.44 -9.15
CA ILE A 478 1.81 -26.18 -9.36
C ILE A 478 1.69 -25.73 -10.81
N LEU A 479 1.97 -26.60 -11.79
CA LEU A 479 1.85 -26.29 -13.22
C LEU A 479 0.42 -25.93 -13.61
N LYS A 480 -0.59 -26.60 -13.03
CA LYS A 480 -1.99 -26.28 -13.28
C LYS A 480 -2.35 -24.90 -12.74
N ALA A 481 -1.86 -24.53 -11.55
CA ALA A 481 -2.07 -23.20 -10.96
C ALA A 481 -1.41 -22.11 -11.82
N ILE A 482 -0.16 -22.30 -12.24
CA ILE A 482 0.57 -21.38 -13.12
C ILE A 482 -0.14 -21.21 -14.47
N ALA A 483 -0.57 -22.31 -15.07
CA ALA A 483 -1.31 -22.26 -16.33
C ALA A 483 -2.63 -21.48 -16.18
N HIS A 484 -3.36 -21.71 -15.10
CA HIS A 484 -4.64 -21.03 -14.86
C HIS A 484 -4.46 -19.52 -14.66
N VAL A 485 -3.52 -19.07 -13.83
CA VAL A 485 -3.27 -17.62 -13.68
C VAL A 485 -2.78 -16.96 -14.97
N THR A 486 -2.08 -17.73 -15.84
CA THR A 486 -1.71 -17.26 -17.19
C THR A 486 -2.93 -17.09 -18.08
N ASP A 487 -3.83 -18.09 -18.10
CA ASP A 487 -5.03 -18.12 -18.96
C ASP A 487 -6.02 -16.99 -18.60
N ILE A 488 -6.16 -16.64 -17.32
CA ILE A 488 -7.03 -15.53 -16.87
C ILE A 488 -6.39 -14.14 -17.03
N GLY A 489 -5.15 -14.07 -17.55
CA GLY A 489 -4.45 -12.79 -17.78
C GLY A 489 -3.76 -12.21 -16.55
N GLY A 490 -3.46 -13.02 -15.56
CA GLY A 490 -2.91 -12.68 -14.26
C GLY A 490 -3.95 -12.72 -13.15
N GLY A 491 -3.49 -12.85 -11.93
CA GLY A 491 -4.35 -12.95 -10.76
C GLY A 491 -3.89 -14.02 -9.77
N ILE A 492 -4.85 -14.57 -9.03
CA ILE A 492 -4.65 -15.59 -8.01
C ILE A 492 -5.50 -16.81 -8.34
N ALA A 493 -5.00 -18.02 -8.14
CA ALA A 493 -5.76 -19.26 -8.36
C ALA A 493 -5.41 -20.33 -7.33
N MET A 494 -6.44 -21.05 -6.88
CA MET A 494 -6.36 -22.21 -5.99
C MET A 494 -6.78 -23.47 -6.73
N ILE A 495 -5.96 -24.52 -6.63
CA ILE A 495 -6.14 -25.81 -7.30
C ILE A 495 -6.18 -26.92 -6.24
N ASP A 496 -7.15 -27.85 -6.35
CA ASP A 496 -7.22 -29.02 -5.46
C ASP A 496 -6.28 -30.16 -5.86
N GLY A 497 -6.28 -31.24 -5.08
CA GLY A 497 -5.48 -32.44 -5.37
C GLY A 497 -5.90 -33.18 -6.64
N ASN A 498 -7.10 -32.95 -7.17
CA ASN A 498 -7.62 -33.51 -8.43
C ASN A 498 -7.39 -32.58 -9.64
N LEU A 499 -6.60 -31.51 -9.47
CA LEU A 499 -6.30 -30.49 -10.50
C LEU A 499 -7.51 -29.66 -10.92
N SER A 500 -8.56 -29.56 -10.09
CA SER A 500 -9.70 -28.69 -10.32
C SER A 500 -9.45 -27.32 -9.75
N VAL A 501 -9.92 -26.28 -10.42
CA VAL A 501 -9.91 -24.90 -9.91
C VAL A 501 -10.96 -24.78 -8.83
N LEU A 502 -10.54 -24.44 -7.61
CA LEU A 502 -11.45 -24.21 -6.47
C LEU A 502 -11.96 -22.78 -6.43
N ALA A 503 -11.07 -21.83 -6.64
CA ALA A 503 -11.37 -20.41 -6.69
C ALA A 503 -10.29 -19.66 -7.47
N ASP A 504 -10.65 -18.50 -8.00
CA ASP A 504 -9.71 -17.58 -8.63
C ASP A 504 -10.12 -16.11 -8.43
N LEU A 505 -9.16 -15.22 -8.64
CA LEU A 505 -9.33 -13.78 -8.72
C LEU A 505 -8.57 -13.28 -9.96
N PRO A 506 -9.27 -13.00 -11.08
CA PRO A 506 -8.65 -12.41 -12.26
C PRO A 506 -8.20 -10.97 -12.01
N LEU A 507 -6.94 -10.67 -12.36
CA LEU A 507 -6.34 -9.35 -12.26
C LEU A 507 -5.81 -8.92 -13.65
N PRO A 508 -6.70 -8.61 -14.61
CA PRO A 508 -6.32 -8.39 -16.00
C PRO A 508 -5.49 -7.11 -16.22
N ILE A 509 -5.44 -6.20 -15.25
CA ILE A 509 -4.65 -4.98 -15.34
C ILE A 509 -3.27 -5.28 -14.75
N ALA A 510 -2.30 -5.49 -15.62
CA ALA A 510 -0.90 -5.81 -15.30
C ALA A 510 -0.69 -7.11 -14.47
N GLY A 511 -1.73 -7.91 -14.25
CA GLY A 511 -1.68 -9.04 -13.32
C GLY A 511 -1.77 -8.63 -11.86
N LEU A 512 -2.17 -7.40 -11.57
CA LEU A 512 -2.17 -6.78 -10.24
C LEU A 512 -3.55 -6.26 -9.82
N LEU A 513 -4.29 -5.66 -10.75
CA LEU A 513 -5.56 -5.00 -10.47
C LEU A 513 -6.72 -5.64 -11.23
N SER A 514 -7.84 -5.78 -10.55
CA SER A 514 -9.13 -6.16 -11.13
C SER A 514 -9.75 -4.96 -11.86
N ASP A 515 -10.53 -5.25 -12.90
CA ASP A 515 -11.38 -4.28 -13.58
C ASP A 515 -12.85 -4.35 -13.11
N GLN A 516 -13.09 -5.08 -12.01
CA GLN A 516 -14.40 -5.26 -11.39
C GLN A 516 -14.58 -4.31 -10.19
N PRO A 517 -15.85 -4.05 -9.78
CA PRO A 517 -16.15 -3.36 -8.55
C PRO A 517 -15.50 -4.04 -7.33
N TYR A 518 -15.07 -3.24 -6.35
CA TYR A 518 -14.38 -3.75 -5.16
C TYR A 518 -15.21 -4.76 -4.36
N GLU A 519 -16.54 -4.67 -4.39
CA GLU A 519 -17.42 -5.62 -3.74
C GLU A 519 -17.26 -7.04 -4.33
N ILE A 520 -17.15 -7.14 -5.67
CA ILE A 520 -16.91 -8.41 -6.38
C ILE A 520 -15.51 -8.95 -6.05
N VAL A 521 -14.50 -8.09 -6.07
CA VAL A 521 -13.11 -8.47 -5.73
C VAL A 521 -13.04 -9.02 -4.31
N ASN A 522 -13.68 -8.35 -3.34
CA ASN A 522 -13.75 -8.82 -1.96
C ASN A 522 -14.43 -10.19 -1.83
N ASP A 523 -15.52 -10.44 -2.56
CA ASP A 523 -16.20 -11.73 -2.53
C ASP A 523 -15.35 -12.85 -3.17
N GLN A 524 -14.57 -12.54 -4.21
CA GLN A 524 -13.60 -13.47 -4.79
C GLN A 524 -12.44 -13.77 -3.82
N LEU A 525 -11.91 -12.76 -3.11
CA LEU A 525 -10.90 -12.96 -2.06
C LEU A 525 -11.42 -13.87 -0.94
N LYS A 526 -12.65 -13.67 -0.48
CA LYS A 526 -13.29 -14.58 0.50
C LYS A 526 -13.40 -16.02 -0.05
N GLY A 527 -13.71 -16.15 -1.34
CA GLY A 527 -13.71 -17.44 -2.04
C GLY A 527 -12.35 -18.11 -2.01
N LEU A 528 -11.26 -17.36 -2.27
CA LEU A 528 -9.89 -17.84 -2.19
C LEU A 528 -9.51 -18.27 -0.76
N HIS A 529 -9.87 -17.51 0.27
CA HIS A 529 -9.66 -17.91 1.67
C HIS A 529 -10.38 -19.22 1.99
N THR A 530 -11.63 -19.35 1.58
CA THR A 530 -12.41 -20.59 1.77
C THR A 530 -11.77 -21.78 1.05
N ALA A 531 -11.29 -21.56 -0.17
CA ALA A 531 -10.58 -22.56 -0.95
C ALA A 531 -9.27 -22.98 -0.28
N PHE A 532 -8.47 -22.00 0.23
CA PHE A 532 -7.25 -22.29 0.98
C PHE A 532 -7.54 -23.12 2.22
N GLU A 533 -8.58 -22.78 2.98
CA GLU A 533 -8.99 -23.55 4.17
C GLU A 533 -9.37 -25.00 3.86
N SER A 534 -9.83 -25.30 2.64
CA SER A 534 -10.16 -26.65 2.22
C SER A 534 -8.93 -27.53 1.94
N ILE A 535 -7.84 -26.91 1.46
CA ILE A 535 -6.58 -27.62 1.09
C ILE A 535 -5.47 -27.49 2.13
N SER A 536 -5.64 -26.66 3.17
CA SER A 536 -4.64 -26.40 4.22
C SER A 536 -5.25 -26.46 5.62
N THR A 537 -4.39 -26.61 6.65
CA THR A 537 -4.73 -26.43 8.07
C THR A 537 -4.23 -25.12 8.64
N ALA A 538 -3.36 -24.41 7.96
CA ALA A 538 -2.83 -23.13 8.41
C ALA A 538 -3.95 -22.07 8.59
N ARG A 539 -3.85 -21.29 9.63
CA ARG A 539 -4.82 -20.25 10.00
C ARG A 539 -4.10 -19.05 10.61
N GLY A 540 -4.78 -17.89 10.65
CA GLY A 540 -4.31 -16.72 11.39
C GLY A 540 -3.41 -15.77 10.59
N PHE A 541 -3.28 -15.96 9.28
CA PHE A 541 -2.58 -15.06 8.36
C PHE A 541 -3.21 -15.12 6.97
N ASP A 542 -2.92 -14.12 6.12
CA ASP A 542 -3.30 -14.15 4.70
C ASP A 542 -2.27 -14.97 3.88
N PRO A 543 -2.65 -16.14 3.31
CA PRO A 543 -1.69 -16.99 2.61
C PRO A 543 -1.26 -16.42 1.25
N MET A 544 -2.13 -15.66 0.56
CA MET A 544 -1.83 -15.09 -0.75
C MET A 544 -0.82 -13.95 -0.62
N LEU A 545 -1.09 -13.02 0.31
CA LEU A 545 -0.19 -11.91 0.57
C LEU A 545 1.13 -12.39 1.20
N THR A 546 1.09 -13.40 2.09
CA THR A 546 2.32 -14.03 2.60
C THR A 546 3.17 -14.59 1.47
N LEU A 547 2.56 -15.36 0.53
CA LEU A 547 3.30 -15.92 -0.61
C LEU A 547 3.95 -14.82 -1.46
N SER A 548 3.28 -13.69 -1.65
CA SER A 548 3.79 -12.59 -2.47
C SER A 548 5.07 -11.95 -1.91
N PHE A 549 5.24 -11.91 -0.59
CA PHE A 549 6.45 -11.39 0.05
C PHE A 549 7.61 -12.39 0.16
N LEU A 550 7.38 -13.68 -0.11
CA LEU A 550 8.47 -14.66 -0.13
C LEU A 550 9.43 -14.48 -1.31
N THR A 551 9.07 -13.60 -2.25
CA THR A 551 9.87 -13.27 -3.43
C THR A 551 10.67 -11.98 -3.29
N LEU A 552 10.50 -11.19 -2.22
CA LEU A 552 11.10 -9.86 -2.06
C LEU A 552 12.50 -9.91 -1.44
N PRO A 553 13.60 -9.82 -2.23
CA PRO A 553 14.95 -10.09 -1.75
C PRO A 553 15.56 -8.96 -0.91
N VAL A 554 14.93 -7.79 -0.83
CA VAL A 554 15.37 -6.66 0.01
C VAL A 554 14.94 -6.79 1.46
N ILE A 555 14.15 -7.83 1.81
CA ILE A 555 13.73 -8.13 3.18
C ILE A 555 14.36 -9.44 3.67
N PRO A 556 14.86 -9.51 4.95
CA PRO A 556 15.45 -10.73 5.52
C PRO A 556 14.42 -11.89 5.63
N ALA A 557 14.87 -13.14 5.77
CA ALA A 557 16.25 -13.62 5.66
C ALA A 557 16.49 -14.34 4.33
N LEU A 558 15.72 -15.39 3.98
CA LEU A 558 15.82 -16.20 2.77
C LEU A 558 14.61 -15.97 1.87
N LYS A 559 14.84 -15.62 0.62
CA LYS A 559 13.80 -15.38 -0.38
C LYS A 559 14.02 -16.20 -1.63
N LEU A 560 12.98 -16.41 -2.43
CA LEU A 560 13.07 -17.11 -3.71
C LEU A 560 12.77 -16.14 -4.86
N THR A 561 13.72 -15.96 -5.75
CA THR A 561 13.52 -15.19 -7.00
C THR A 561 13.44 -16.16 -8.19
N ASP A 562 13.19 -15.66 -9.37
CA ASP A 562 13.28 -16.45 -10.62
C ASP A 562 14.69 -16.99 -10.90
N GLN A 563 15.72 -16.42 -10.24
CA GLN A 563 17.12 -16.85 -10.31
C GLN A 563 17.49 -17.91 -9.25
N GLY A 564 16.62 -18.17 -8.28
CA GLY A 564 16.85 -19.11 -7.18
C GLY A 564 16.82 -18.45 -5.80
N TYR A 565 17.30 -19.17 -4.78
CA TYR A 565 17.36 -18.66 -3.41
C TYR A 565 18.36 -17.54 -3.25
N TYR A 566 17.91 -16.45 -2.67
CA TYR A 566 18.73 -15.33 -2.26
C TYR A 566 18.77 -15.22 -0.73
N ASP A 567 19.95 -15.29 -0.15
CA ASP A 567 20.19 -15.08 1.27
C ASP A 567 20.55 -13.60 1.50
N PHE A 568 19.66 -12.90 2.19
CA PHE A 568 19.78 -11.48 2.46
C PHE A 568 21.07 -11.11 3.22
N TYR A 569 21.43 -11.90 4.24
CA TYR A 569 22.57 -11.56 5.11
C TYR A 569 23.92 -11.77 4.44
N SER A 570 24.05 -12.77 3.59
CA SER A 570 25.27 -13.00 2.79
C SER A 570 25.28 -12.22 1.48
N ALA A 571 24.15 -11.59 1.12
CA ALA A 571 23.92 -10.90 -0.16
C ALA A 571 24.30 -11.80 -1.36
N ALA A 572 23.90 -13.07 -1.35
CA ALA A 572 24.31 -14.06 -2.33
C ALA A 572 23.22 -15.09 -2.65
N PHE A 573 23.29 -15.61 -3.87
CA PHE A 573 22.52 -16.81 -4.23
C PHE A 573 23.10 -18.05 -3.58
N ILE A 574 22.22 -18.88 -3.03
CA ILE A 574 22.58 -20.16 -2.41
C ILE A 574 21.82 -21.33 -3.04
N GLN A 575 22.35 -22.53 -2.90
CA GLN A 575 21.70 -23.74 -3.38
C GLN A 575 20.60 -24.20 -2.41
N VAL A 576 19.57 -24.88 -2.93
CA VAL A 576 18.54 -25.50 -2.08
C VAL A 576 19.14 -26.60 -1.23
N GLU A 577 19.94 -27.50 -1.82
CA GLU A 577 20.70 -28.51 -1.06
C GLU A 577 22.01 -27.91 -0.52
N GLN A 578 22.24 -28.09 0.78
CA GLN A 578 23.46 -27.59 1.43
C GLN A 578 24.69 -28.31 0.90
N SER A 579 25.75 -27.57 0.62
CA SER A 579 27.06 -28.15 0.29
C SER A 579 27.60 -29.02 1.45
N LYS A 580 28.31 -30.10 1.10
CA LYS A 580 28.92 -30.98 2.10
C LYS A 580 29.97 -30.28 2.93
#